data_684c3c2f544bcc405ef3ed36e1e08c0d
#
_entry.id   684c3c2f544bcc405ef3ed36e1e08c0d
#
_cell.length_a   1.000
_cell.length_b   1.000
_cell.length_c   1.000
_cell.angle_alpha   90.00
_cell.angle_beta   90.00
_cell.angle_gamma   90.00
#
_symmetry.space_group_name_H-M   'P 1'
#
loop_
_entity.id
_entity.type
_entity.pdbx_description
1 polymer ?
#
loop_
_entity_poly.entity_id
_entity_poly.type
_entity_poly.pdbx_seq_one_letter_code
_entity_poly.pdbx_strand_id
1 'polypeptide(L)'
;SLKLMVVPLVFFSLSTGVASFDKDKKLSLIAIKTISLYLLTTAVAISLGLLAAIIFSPGVGLNLTTSVEYIAPSPPGIKSVIIDIFPTNPIAAMAEGKMLQIIIFSIFFGVALRTIKDKNSDLLKIMENVTNVVMKMVFMLINIAPLGVFCLMANLFAIQGVGVIGNLMQYFLLVVFVLIIHGFIIYPFLLYSFTRIRPLSFYSKLRPVMLFAFSTSSSNATMPVTLKTVTQDIGVNPKIASFTVPLGATINMDGTAIMQGVATIFIANAYNIDLTTIDYLMVILTATMASIGTAGVPGVGLIMLAMVLSQVGLPTEGIALILGVDRLLDMIRTVVNVTGDSTVSTIVAYSEDALDKKNN
;
A
#
# COMPACT_ATOMS: atom_id res chain seq x y z
N SER A 1 -11.00 16.50 -2.57
CA SER A 1 -11.16 16.34 -1.11
C SER A 1 -10.22 15.25 -0.53
N LEU A 2 -10.02 14.09 -1.19
CA LEU A 2 -9.06 13.06 -0.72
C LEU A 2 -7.65 13.62 -0.56
N LYS A 3 -7.19 14.46 -1.49
CA LYS A 3 -5.87 15.12 -1.46
C LYS A 3 -5.62 15.91 -0.16
N LEU A 4 -6.68 16.46 0.47
CA LEU A 4 -6.60 17.18 1.74
C LEU A 4 -6.09 16.29 2.89
N MET A 5 -6.41 15.00 2.87
CA MET A 5 -6.06 14.06 3.94
C MET A 5 -4.69 13.40 3.77
N VAL A 6 -4.10 13.45 2.58
CA VAL A 6 -2.86 12.71 2.26
C VAL A 6 -1.71 13.12 3.17
N VAL A 7 -1.41 14.42 3.23
CA VAL A 7 -0.25 14.94 3.99
C VAL A 7 -0.35 14.64 5.49
N PRO A 8 -1.46 15.00 6.19
CA PRO A 8 -1.62 14.66 7.60
C PRO A 8 -1.56 13.16 7.87
N LEU A 9 -2.25 12.37 7.03
CA LEU A 9 -2.28 10.91 7.21
C LEU A 9 -0.87 10.32 7.10
N VAL A 10 -0.12 10.64 6.04
CA VAL A 10 1.23 10.12 5.82
C VAL A 10 2.15 10.52 6.98
N PHE A 11 2.16 11.80 7.36
CA PHE A 11 3.04 12.27 8.41
C PHE A 11 2.77 11.57 9.76
N PHE A 12 1.54 11.62 10.24
CA PHE A 12 1.21 11.07 11.57
C PHE A 12 1.27 9.54 11.59
N SER A 13 0.71 8.87 10.58
CA SER A 13 0.69 7.41 10.51
C SER A 13 2.09 6.82 10.38
N LEU A 14 2.91 7.38 9.50
CA LEU A 14 4.27 6.88 9.28
C LEU A 14 5.18 7.17 10.47
N SER A 15 5.09 8.36 11.07
CA SER A 15 5.90 8.72 12.25
C SER A 15 5.56 7.82 13.44
N THR A 16 4.27 7.57 13.70
CA THR A 16 3.84 6.66 14.78
C THR A 16 4.21 5.21 14.49
N GLY A 17 4.05 4.76 13.24
CA GLY A 17 4.45 3.42 12.80
C GLY A 17 5.94 3.16 13.05
N VAL A 18 6.81 4.08 12.62
CA VAL A 18 8.26 3.98 12.84
C VAL A 18 8.62 4.06 14.33
N ALA A 19 7.95 4.92 15.11
CA ALA A 19 8.21 5.07 16.54
C ALA A 19 7.79 3.85 17.38
N SER A 20 6.87 3.02 16.86
CA SER A 20 6.40 1.82 17.57
C SER A 20 7.41 0.66 17.62
N PHE A 21 8.51 0.72 16.85
CA PHE A 21 9.53 -0.34 16.86
C PHE A 21 10.25 -0.43 18.21
N ASP A 22 10.52 -1.67 18.66
CA ASP A 22 11.20 -1.95 19.93
C ASP A 22 12.73 -1.75 19.84
N LYS A 23 13.39 -1.53 21.01
CA LYS A 23 14.83 -1.24 21.11
C LYS A 23 15.71 -2.48 21.32
N ASP A 24 15.13 -3.67 21.54
CA ASP A 24 15.90 -4.89 21.80
C ASP A 24 16.74 -5.28 20.56
N LYS A 25 18.05 -5.53 20.75
CA LYS A 25 18.98 -5.84 19.65
C LYS A 25 18.57 -7.08 18.83
N LYS A 26 18.04 -8.11 19.48
CA LYS A 26 17.57 -9.32 18.79
C LYS A 26 16.29 -9.05 18.00
N LEU A 27 15.40 -8.27 18.57
CA LEU A 27 14.20 -7.77 17.90
C LEU A 27 14.54 -6.82 16.74
N SER A 28 15.62 -6.04 16.87
CA SER A 28 16.11 -5.14 15.82
C SER A 28 16.54 -5.89 14.55
N LEU A 29 17.19 -7.06 14.68
CA LEU A 29 17.57 -7.88 13.52
C LEU A 29 16.34 -8.49 12.83
N ILE A 30 15.40 -9.01 13.62
CA ILE A 30 14.11 -9.50 13.13
C ILE A 30 13.35 -8.38 12.41
N ALA A 31 13.35 -7.17 12.98
CA ALA A 31 12.72 -6.00 12.38
C ALA A 31 13.33 -5.66 11.01
N ILE A 32 14.66 -5.61 10.91
CA ILE A 32 15.35 -5.32 9.64
C ILE A 32 15.01 -6.37 8.59
N LYS A 33 15.07 -7.67 8.93
CA LYS A 33 14.70 -8.75 8.01
C LYS A 33 13.25 -8.63 7.54
N THR A 34 12.34 -8.37 8.48
CA THR A 34 10.91 -8.26 8.20
C THR A 34 10.61 -7.07 7.30
N ILE A 35 11.13 -5.88 7.63
CA ILE A 35 10.92 -4.67 6.84
C ILE A 35 11.52 -4.83 5.45
N SER A 36 12.74 -5.37 5.35
CA SER A 36 13.40 -5.57 4.06
C SER A 36 12.60 -6.52 3.15
N LEU A 37 12.03 -7.59 3.71
CA LEU A 37 11.18 -8.50 2.95
C LEU A 37 9.88 -7.82 2.52
N TYR A 38 9.20 -7.07 3.40
CA TYR A 38 7.99 -6.33 3.04
C TYR A 38 8.24 -5.29 1.94
N LEU A 39 9.29 -4.50 2.06
CA LEU A 39 9.64 -3.51 1.03
C LEU A 39 10.01 -4.18 -0.31
N LEU A 40 10.70 -5.32 -0.26
CA LEU A 40 11.05 -6.08 -1.47
C LEU A 40 9.79 -6.64 -2.14
N THR A 41 8.88 -7.28 -1.39
CA THR A 41 7.64 -7.82 -1.94
C THR A 41 6.74 -6.73 -2.49
N THR A 42 6.66 -5.58 -1.82
CA THR A 42 5.90 -4.42 -2.29
C THR A 42 6.50 -3.83 -3.57
N ALA A 43 7.83 -3.70 -3.65
CA ALA A 43 8.49 -3.24 -4.86
C ALA A 43 8.27 -4.20 -6.05
N VAL A 44 8.30 -5.51 -5.80
CA VAL A 44 7.95 -6.53 -6.81
C VAL A 44 6.48 -6.42 -7.20
N ALA A 45 5.58 -6.27 -6.24
CA ALA A 45 4.14 -6.17 -6.47
C ALA A 45 3.77 -4.99 -7.38
N ILE A 46 4.28 -3.80 -7.07
CA ILE A 46 4.00 -2.61 -7.90
C ILE A 46 4.65 -2.72 -9.27
N SER A 47 5.87 -3.27 -9.36
CA SER A 47 6.55 -3.48 -10.64
C SER A 47 5.76 -4.43 -11.54
N LEU A 48 5.18 -5.51 -10.98
CA LEU A 48 4.29 -6.41 -11.71
C LEU A 48 3.03 -5.69 -12.17
N GLY A 49 2.43 -4.86 -11.31
CA GLY A 49 1.26 -4.05 -11.65
C GLY A 49 1.53 -3.10 -12.82
N LEU A 50 2.64 -2.36 -12.76
CA LEU A 50 3.07 -1.47 -13.84
C LEU A 50 3.35 -2.24 -15.13
N LEU A 51 4.14 -3.32 -15.05
CA LEU A 51 4.48 -4.13 -16.22
C LEU A 51 3.24 -4.69 -16.92
N ALA A 52 2.32 -5.25 -16.16
CA ALA A 52 1.06 -5.76 -16.69
C ALA A 52 0.23 -4.63 -17.34
N ALA A 53 0.16 -3.46 -16.71
CA ALA A 53 -0.58 -2.34 -17.25
C ALA A 53 0.07 -1.74 -18.52
N ILE A 54 1.40 -1.74 -18.63
CA ILE A 54 2.10 -1.37 -19.86
C ILE A 54 1.76 -2.34 -21.00
N ILE A 55 1.77 -3.66 -20.72
CA ILE A 55 1.49 -4.69 -21.74
C ILE A 55 0.02 -4.64 -22.20
N PHE A 56 -0.91 -4.52 -21.29
CA PHE A 56 -2.35 -4.59 -21.59
C PHE A 56 -2.99 -3.22 -21.87
N SER A 57 -2.29 -2.12 -21.62
CA SER A 57 -2.69 -0.74 -21.92
C SER A 57 -4.14 -0.40 -21.54
N PRO A 58 -4.58 -0.64 -20.27
CA PRO A 58 -5.93 -0.34 -19.84
C PRO A 58 -6.16 1.19 -19.89
N GLY A 59 -7.40 1.61 -20.22
CA GLY A 59 -7.79 3.02 -20.26
C GLY A 59 -7.57 3.72 -21.61
N VAL A 60 -6.89 3.09 -22.56
CA VAL A 60 -6.72 3.64 -23.93
C VAL A 60 -8.07 3.85 -24.58
N GLY A 61 -8.24 5.03 -25.23
CA GLY A 61 -9.47 5.39 -25.95
C GLY A 61 -10.53 6.11 -25.12
N LEU A 62 -10.31 6.33 -23.82
CA LEU A 62 -11.22 7.14 -23.00
C LEU A 62 -11.16 8.64 -23.32
N ASN A 63 -10.01 9.16 -23.77
CA ASN A 63 -9.79 10.52 -24.22
C ASN A 63 -10.39 11.58 -23.28
N LEU A 64 -10.13 11.45 -21.99
CA LEU A 64 -10.64 12.40 -21.00
C LEU A 64 -9.84 13.70 -21.06
N THR A 65 -10.52 14.80 -20.87
CA THR A 65 -9.88 16.12 -20.75
C THR A 65 -9.85 16.56 -19.30
N THR A 66 -8.73 17.13 -18.88
CA THR A 66 -8.62 17.78 -17.57
C THR A 66 -9.09 19.22 -17.70
N SER A 67 -9.72 19.75 -16.66
CA SER A 67 -10.00 21.21 -16.54
C SER A 67 -8.73 22.01 -16.23
N VAL A 68 -7.62 21.36 -15.98
CA VAL A 68 -6.30 21.95 -15.72
C VAL A 68 -5.39 21.59 -16.87
N GLU A 69 -4.78 22.59 -17.51
CA GLU A 69 -3.77 22.38 -18.54
C GLU A 69 -2.60 21.60 -17.94
N TYR A 70 -2.43 20.33 -18.36
CA TYR A 70 -1.33 19.50 -17.90
C TYR A 70 -0.05 19.94 -18.61
N ILE A 71 0.78 20.69 -17.91
CA ILE A 71 2.15 20.95 -18.34
C ILE A 71 2.99 19.81 -17.78
N ALA A 72 3.39 18.87 -18.62
CA ALA A 72 4.30 17.81 -18.22
C ALA A 72 5.57 18.42 -17.62
N PRO A 73 5.89 18.19 -16.34
CA PRO A 73 7.15 18.66 -15.78
C PRO A 73 8.28 17.99 -16.56
N SER A 74 9.31 18.74 -16.92
CA SER A 74 10.52 18.15 -17.50
C SER A 74 11.06 17.10 -16.51
N PRO A 75 11.33 15.85 -16.97
CA PRO A 75 11.75 14.79 -16.06
C PRO A 75 13.00 15.21 -15.28
N PRO A 76 12.97 15.24 -13.95
CA PRO A 76 14.16 15.56 -13.18
C PRO A 76 15.22 14.48 -13.41
N GLY A 77 16.49 14.86 -13.50
CA GLY A 77 17.56 13.87 -13.57
C GLY A 77 17.58 12.98 -12.33
N ILE A 78 17.97 11.71 -12.45
CA ILE A 78 18.03 10.76 -11.32
C ILE A 78 18.82 11.34 -10.13
N LYS A 79 19.89 12.08 -10.40
CA LYS A 79 20.71 12.73 -9.36
C LYS A 79 19.92 13.78 -8.57
N SER A 80 19.13 14.62 -9.25
CA SER A 80 18.28 15.62 -8.58
C SER A 80 17.18 14.95 -7.76
N VAL A 81 16.57 13.88 -8.27
CA VAL A 81 15.58 13.11 -7.52
C VAL A 81 16.14 12.59 -6.19
N ILE A 82 17.36 12.01 -6.20
CA ILE A 82 17.98 11.47 -4.99
C ILE A 82 18.31 12.59 -3.98
N ILE A 83 18.76 13.75 -4.46
CA ILE A 83 19.08 14.89 -3.60
C ILE A 83 17.78 15.50 -3.03
N ASP A 84 16.77 15.65 -3.87
CA ASP A 84 15.49 16.30 -3.53
C ASP A 84 14.58 15.44 -2.65
N ILE A 85 14.94 14.17 -2.39
CA ILE A 85 14.26 13.32 -1.42
C ILE A 85 14.33 13.91 0.00
N PHE A 86 15.44 14.61 0.34
CA PHE A 86 15.62 15.20 1.66
C PHE A 86 15.07 16.63 1.69
N PRO A 87 14.08 16.93 2.58
CA PRO A 87 13.51 18.26 2.65
C PRO A 87 14.50 19.25 3.28
N THR A 88 14.71 20.39 2.62
CA THR A 88 15.40 21.55 3.23
C THR A 88 14.48 22.26 4.25
N ASN A 89 13.16 22.21 4.01
CA ASN A 89 12.13 22.71 4.93
C ASN A 89 10.94 21.75 4.93
N PRO A 90 10.75 20.94 5.99
CA PRO A 90 9.69 19.94 6.04
C PRO A 90 8.29 20.57 6.06
N ILE A 91 8.11 21.76 6.63
CA ILE A 91 6.82 22.45 6.65
C ILE A 91 6.44 22.93 5.23
N ALA A 92 7.40 23.50 4.51
CA ALA A 92 7.20 23.85 3.11
C ALA A 92 6.88 22.61 2.25
N ALA A 93 7.60 21.51 2.46
CA ALA A 93 7.33 20.23 1.77
C ALA A 93 5.90 19.74 2.03
N MET A 94 5.39 19.85 3.27
CA MET A 94 4.01 19.51 3.62
C MET A 94 3.00 20.44 2.95
N ALA A 95 3.25 21.75 2.93
CA ALA A 95 2.38 22.74 2.31
C ALA A 95 2.30 22.57 0.77
N GLU A 96 3.43 22.24 0.15
CA GLU A 96 3.54 22.01 -1.30
C GLU A 96 3.14 20.58 -1.72
N GLY A 97 2.98 19.65 -0.76
CA GLY A 97 2.61 18.26 -1.01
C GLY A 97 3.73 17.43 -1.66
N LYS A 98 5.01 17.73 -1.37
CA LYS A 98 6.18 16.98 -1.86
C LYS A 98 6.31 15.65 -1.13
N MET A 99 5.62 14.62 -1.64
CA MET A 99 5.37 13.37 -0.90
C MET A 99 6.61 12.63 -0.47
N LEU A 100 7.63 12.46 -1.32
CA LEU A 100 8.87 11.78 -0.94
C LEU A 100 9.59 12.51 0.21
N GLN A 101 9.64 13.82 0.18
CA GLN A 101 10.22 14.63 1.25
C GLN A 101 9.45 14.47 2.57
N ILE A 102 8.11 14.43 2.50
CA ILE A 102 7.24 14.22 3.66
C ILE A 102 7.49 12.82 4.25
N ILE A 103 7.57 11.78 3.42
CA ILE A 103 7.85 10.40 3.86
C ILE A 103 9.19 10.33 4.58
N ILE A 104 10.26 10.84 3.98
CA ILE A 104 11.60 10.81 4.59
C ILE A 104 11.63 11.59 5.91
N PHE A 105 11.02 12.78 5.94
CA PHE A 105 10.91 13.54 7.18
C PHE A 105 10.12 12.77 8.27
N SER A 106 9.01 12.13 7.89
CA SER A 106 8.19 11.33 8.80
C SER A 106 8.96 10.15 9.38
N ILE A 107 9.79 9.48 8.58
CA ILE A 107 10.68 8.39 9.05
C ILE A 107 11.71 8.94 10.05
N PHE A 108 12.41 10.03 9.72
CA PHE A 108 13.37 10.66 10.63
C PHE A 108 12.70 11.08 11.94
N PHE A 109 11.53 11.71 11.86
CA PHE A 109 10.76 12.12 13.03
C PHE A 109 10.35 10.91 13.89
N GLY A 110 9.86 9.83 13.27
CA GLY A 110 9.50 8.58 13.94
C GLY A 110 10.71 7.92 14.63
N VAL A 111 11.88 7.89 13.97
CA VAL A 111 13.13 7.40 14.57
C VAL A 111 13.54 8.26 15.76
N ALA A 112 13.49 9.60 15.66
CA ALA A 112 13.76 10.51 16.77
C ALA A 112 12.79 10.29 17.93
N LEU A 113 11.49 10.20 17.64
CA LEU A 113 10.44 9.92 18.63
C LEU A 113 10.68 8.58 19.35
N ARG A 114 11.12 7.55 18.64
CA ARG A 114 11.51 6.26 19.21
C ARG A 114 12.66 6.38 20.21
N THR A 115 13.65 7.23 19.94
CA THR A 115 14.83 7.39 20.84
C THR A 115 14.48 8.01 22.19
N ILE A 116 13.42 8.82 22.26
CA ILE A 116 12.93 9.48 23.47
C ILE A 116 11.72 8.77 24.11
N LYS A 117 11.24 7.65 23.53
CA LYS A 117 10.03 6.94 23.94
C LYS A 117 9.98 6.65 25.45
N ASP A 118 11.09 6.21 26.04
CA ASP A 118 11.15 5.85 27.46
C ASP A 118 11.04 7.08 28.39
N LYS A 119 11.35 8.28 27.88
CA LYS A 119 11.30 9.54 28.63
C LYS A 119 10.02 10.31 28.41
N ASN A 120 9.25 10.00 27.34
CA ASN A 120 8.11 10.83 26.92
C ASN A 120 7.06 10.00 26.19
N SER A 121 6.54 8.95 26.89
CA SER A 121 5.48 8.08 26.36
C SER A 121 4.22 8.86 25.98
N ASP A 122 3.98 10.03 26.57
CA ASP A 122 2.78 10.84 26.32
C ASP A 122 2.81 11.48 24.94
N LEU A 123 3.98 11.85 24.39
CA LEU A 123 4.09 12.40 23.05
C LEU A 123 3.69 11.36 22.01
N LEU A 124 4.11 10.11 22.15
CA LEU A 124 3.69 9.03 21.23
C LEU A 124 2.17 8.81 21.29
N LYS A 125 1.59 8.79 22.49
CA LYS A 125 0.13 8.67 22.67
C LYS A 125 -0.63 9.82 22.00
N ILE A 126 -0.12 11.06 22.14
CA ILE A 126 -0.70 12.23 21.46
C ILE A 126 -0.66 12.03 19.95
N MET A 127 0.47 11.61 19.40
CA MET A 127 0.62 11.36 17.96
C MET A 127 -0.34 10.27 17.47
N GLU A 128 -0.49 9.17 18.22
CA GLU A 128 -1.45 8.11 17.94
C GLU A 128 -2.89 8.62 17.97
N ASN A 129 -3.26 9.43 18.96
CA ASN A 129 -4.57 10.05 19.04
C ASN A 129 -4.84 10.98 17.86
N VAL A 130 -3.85 11.79 17.44
CA VAL A 130 -3.98 12.63 16.24
C VAL A 130 -4.14 11.77 14.99
N THR A 131 -3.39 10.67 14.87
CA THR A 131 -3.56 9.69 13.77
C THR A 131 -5.01 9.18 13.73
N ASN A 132 -5.59 8.82 14.89
CA ASN A 132 -6.97 8.36 14.97
C ASN A 132 -7.98 9.44 14.56
N VAL A 133 -7.73 10.71 14.92
CA VAL A 133 -8.57 11.84 14.46
C VAL A 133 -8.50 12.00 12.95
N VAL A 134 -7.29 11.98 12.37
CA VAL A 134 -7.10 12.07 10.92
C VAL A 134 -7.80 10.90 10.22
N MET A 135 -7.67 9.67 10.74
CA MET A 135 -8.39 8.51 10.24
C MET A 135 -9.90 8.67 10.28
N LYS A 136 -10.44 9.26 11.37
CA LYS A 136 -11.87 9.56 11.45
C LYS A 136 -12.33 10.56 10.38
N MET A 137 -11.51 11.58 10.10
CA MET A 137 -11.77 12.54 9.00
C MET A 137 -11.77 11.82 7.64
N VAL A 138 -10.84 10.89 7.42
CA VAL A 138 -10.82 10.05 6.21
C VAL A 138 -12.13 9.27 6.07
N PHE A 139 -12.59 8.58 7.13
CA PHE A 139 -13.86 7.85 7.09
C PHE A 139 -15.06 8.75 6.84
N MET A 140 -15.09 9.98 7.39
CA MET A 140 -16.15 10.95 7.07
C MET A 140 -16.19 11.28 5.57
N LEU A 141 -15.02 11.49 4.94
CA LEU A 141 -14.93 11.73 3.50
C LEU A 141 -15.35 10.49 2.68
N ILE A 142 -14.90 9.29 3.07
CA ILE A 142 -15.26 8.05 2.40
C ILE A 142 -16.78 7.79 2.48
N ASN A 143 -17.44 8.13 3.57
CA ASN A 143 -18.89 7.98 3.69
C ASN A 143 -19.68 8.88 2.74
N ILE A 144 -19.14 10.03 2.35
CA ILE A 144 -19.74 10.95 1.37
C ILE A 144 -19.33 10.55 -0.07
N ALA A 145 -18.26 9.78 -0.23
CA ALA A 145 -17.72 9.39 -1.53
C ALA A 145 -18.76 8.76 -2.48
N PRO A 146 -19.73 7.90 -2.05
CA PRO A 146 -20.71 7.32 -2.95
C PRO A 146 -21.53 8.35 -3.74
N LEU A 147 -21.87 9.48 -3.14
CA LEU A 147 -22.56 10.57 -3.84
C LEU A 147 -21.67 11.21 -4.92
N GLY A 148 -20.41 11.50 -4.57
CA GLY A 148 -19.44 12.02 -5.53
C GLY A 148 -19.17 11.05 -6.67
N VAL A 149 -19.06 9.75 -6.37
CA VAL A 149 -18.89 8.69 -7.37
C VAL A 149 -20.08 8.64 -8.30
N PHE A 150 -21.31 8.63 -7.75
CA PHE A 150 -22.53 8.62 -8.57
C PHE A 150 -22.55 9.81 -9.54
N CYS A 151 -22.30 11.02 -9.05
CA CYS A 151 -22.29 12.21 -9.90
C CYS A 151 -21.20 12.15 -11.00
N LEU A 152 -19.98 11.71 -10.64
CA LEU A 152 -18.88 11.58 -11.58
C LEU A 152 -19.12 10.51 -12.62
N MET A 153 -19.62 9.33 -12.20
CA MET A 153 -19.95 8.24 -13.11
C MET A 153 -21.15 8.59 -14.02
N ALA A 154 -22.17 9.24 -13.48
CA ALA A 154 -23.29 9.73 -14.29
C ALA A 154 -22.82 10.72 -15.37
N ASN A 155 -21.95 11.66 -15.01
CA ASN A 155 -21.37 12.60 -15.98
C ASN A 155 -20.48 11.88 -17.02
N LEU A 156 -19.66 10.93 -16.58
CA LEU A 156 -18.80 10.14 -17.45
C LEU A 156 -19.63 9.34 -18.47
N PHE A 157 -20.66 8.63 -18.01
CA PHE A 157 -21.55 7.89 -18.89
C PHE A 157 -22.36 8.78 -19.84
N ALA A 158 -22.73 9.99 -19.40
CA ALA A 158 -23.41 10.95 -20.26
C ALA A 158 -22.54 11.45 -21.41
N ILE A 159 -21.22 11.62 -21.17
CA ILE A 159 -20.27 12.13 -22.17
C ILE A 159 -19.69 10.99 -23.03
N GLN A 160 -19.27 9.89 -22.41
CA GLN A 160 -18.51 8.82 -23.07
C GLN A 160 -19.39 7.60 -23.44
N GLY A 161 -20.63 7.57 -22.96
CA GLY A 161 -21.52 6.44 -23.17
C GLY A 161 -21.09 5.17 -22.41
N VAL A 162 -21.71 4.03 -22.78
CA VAL A 162 -21.46 2.73 -22.11
C VAL A 162 -20.10 2.10 -22.43
N GLY A 163 -19.37 2.64 -23.41
CA GLY A 163 -18.02 2.15 -23.78
C GLY A 163 -17.01 2.18 -22.61
N VAL A 164 -17.19 3.09 -21.66
CA VAL A 164 -16.35 3.19 -20.44
C VAL A 164 -16.38 1.91 -19.60
N ILE A 165 -17.50 1.18 -19.63
CA ILE A 165 -17.63 -0.09 -18.86
C ILE A 165 -16.56 -1.09 -19.31
N GLY A 166 -16.27 -1.16 -20.60
CA GLY A 166 -15.23 -2.04 -21.13
C GLY A 166 -13.84 -1.73 -20.54
N ASN A 167 -13.48 -0.46 -20.50
CA ASN A 167 -12.20 0.00 -19.94
C ASN A 167 -12.11 -0.25 -18.42
N LEU A 168 -13.20 0.00 -17.68
CA LEU A 168 -13.25 -0.27 -16.24
C LEU A 168 -13.19 -1.77 -15.96
N MET A 169 -13.83 -2.60 -16.78
CA MET A 169 -13.75 -4.05 -16.67
C MET A 169 -12.33 -4.55 -16.98
N GLN A 170 -11.71 -4.02 -18.02
CA GLN A 170 -10.31 -4.34 -18.33
C GLN A 170 -9.38 -3.99 -17.16
N TYR A 171 -9.52 -2.79 -16.58
CA TYR A 171 -8.79 -2.37 -15.39
C TYR A 171 -9.03 -3.35 -14.23
N PHE A 172 -10.29 -3.64 -13.91
CA PHE A 172 -10.67 -4.54 -12.81
C PHE A 172 -10.06 -5.93 -12.99
N LEU A 173 -10.24 -6.54 -14.16
CA LEU A 173 -9.72 -7.87 -14.46
C LEU A 173 -8.20 -7.91 -14.44
N LEU A 174 -7.54 -6.85 -14.91
CA LEU A 174 -6.08 -6.78 -14.89
C LEU A 174 -5.55 -6.71 -13.45
N VAL A 175 -6.15 -5.89 -12.59
CA VAL A 175 -5.77 -5.84 -11.16
C VAL A 175 -5.96 -7.22 -10.52
N VAL A 176 -7.12 -7.86 -10.72
CA VAL A 176 -7.39 -9.21 -10.17
C VAL A 176 -6.38 -10.22 -10.70
N PHE A 177 -6.05 -10.18 -11.98
CA PHE A 177 -5.06 -11.07 -12.59
C PHE A 177 -3.68 -10.93 -11.94
N VAL A 178 -3.20 -9.70 -11.75
CA VAL A 178 -1.90 -9.45 -11.10
C VAL A 178 -1.93 -9.85 -9.62
N LEU A 179 -3.04 -9.60 -8.92
CA LEU A 179 -3.22 -10.05 -7.53
C LEU A 179 -3.14 -11.58 -7.41
N ILE A 180 -3.73 -12.31 -8.36
CA ILE A 180 -3.64 -13.78 -8.42
C ILE A 180 -2.20 -14.22 -8.66
N ILE A 181 -1.48 -13.61 -9.60
CA ILE A 181 -0.07 -13.93 -9.85
C ILE A 181 0.75 -13.69 -8.59
N HIS A 182 0.61 -12.53 -7.96
CA HIS A 182 1.39 -12.21 -6.77
C HIS A 182 1.06 -13.13 -5.60
N GLY A 183 -0.25 -13.32 -5.35
CA GLY A 183 -0.73 -14.16 -4.25
C GLY A 183 -0.44 -15.66 -4.44
N PHE A 184 -0.56 -16.21 -5.65
CA PHE A 184 -0.48 -17.65 -5.88
C PHE A 184 0.77 -18.12 -6.64
N ILE A 185 1.64 -17.21 -7.09
CA ILE A 185 2.91 -17.54 -7.72
C ILE A 185 4.06 -16.95 -6.93
N ILE A 186 4.08 -15.62 -6.70
CA ILE A 186 5.22 -14.95 -6.06
C ILE A 186 5.37 -15.35 -4.60
N TYR A 187 4.31 -15.26 -3.79
CA TYR A 187 4.39 -15.67 -2.38
C TYR A 187 4.68 -17.17 -2.19
N PRO A 188 4.05 -18.10 -2.91
CA PRO A 188 4.42 -19.51 -2.88
C PRO A 188 5.88 -19.77 -3.26
N PHE A 189 6.37 -19.08 -4.30
CA PHE A 189 7.77 -19.18 -4.70
C PHE A 189 8.71 -18.70 -3.60
N LEU A 190 8.46 -17.54 -3.01
CA LEU A 190 9.24 -17.01 -1.90
C LEU A 190 9.20 -17.95 -0.69
N LEU A 191 8.01 -18.37 -0.27
CA LEU A 191 7.83 -19.28 0.84
C LEU A 191 8.65 -20.57 0.66
N TYR A 192 8.47 -21.23 -0.49
CA TYR A 192 9.14 -22.48 -0.77
C TYR A 192 10.66 -22.32 -0.90
N SER A 193 11.12 -21.25 -1.52
CA SER A 193 12.56 -20.97 -1.70
C SER A 193 13.29 -20.81 -0.38
N PHE A 194 12.69 -20.09 0.57
CA PHE A 194 13.30 -19.80 1.86
C PHE A 194 13.06 -20.88 2.93
N THR A 195 11.89 -21.54 2.92
CA THR A 195 11.47 -22.41 4.04
C THR A 195 11.31 -23.87 3.67
N ARG A 196 11.20 -24.21 2.37
CA ARG A 196 10.87 -25.53 1.85
C ARG A 196 9.48 -26.06 2.28
N ILE A 197 8.65 -25.21 2.90
CA ILE A 197 7.26 -25.54 3.23
C ILE A 197 6.44 -25.66 1.95
N ARG A 198 5.59 -26.68 1.88
CA ARG A 198 4.71 -26.91 0.72
C ARG A 198 3.63 -25.82 0.65
N PRO A 199 3.55 -25.03 -0.43
CA PRO A 199 2.58 -23.92 -0.53
C PRO A 199 1.13 -24.36 -0.34
N LEU A 200 0.72 -25.49 -0.87
CA LEU A 200 -0.65 -25.99 -0.72
C LEU A 200 -1.05 -26.23 0.74
N SER A 201 -0.14 -26.79 1.54
CA SER A 201 -0.36 -26.97 2.98
C SER A 201 -0.51 -25.62 3.68
N PHE A 202 0.38 -24.68 3.37
CA PHE A 202 0.34 -23.31 3.92
C PHE A 202 -0.98 -22.60 3.61
N TYR A 203 -1.40 -22.58 2.34
CA TYR A 203 -2.66 -21.95 1.92
C TYR A 203 -3.90 -22.62 2.52
N SER A 204 -3.86 -23.95 2.67
CA SER A 204 -4.95 -24.68 3.34
C SER A 204 -5.17 -24.19 4.77
N LYS A 205 -4.10 -23.88 5.50
CA LYS A 205 -4.14 -23.33 6.87
C LYS A 205 -4.57 -21.87 6.89
N LEU A 206 -4.22 -21.09 5.85
CA LEU A 206 -4.58 -19.68 5.75
C LEU A 206 -6.02 -19.41 5.32
N ARG A 207 -6.81 -20.41 4.94
CA ARG A 207 -8.20 -20.21 4.49
C ARG A 207 -9.04 -19.33 5.44
N PRO A 208 -9.04 -19.54 6.77
CA PRO A 208 -9.82 -18.68 7.69
C PRO A 208 -9.37 -17.21 7.64
N VAL A 209 -8.05 -16.95 7.53
CA VAL A 209 -7.47 -15.60 7.42
C VAL A 209 -7.93 -14.95 6.13
N MET A 210 -7.80 -15.66 4.99
CA MET A 210 -8.18 -15.15 3.67
C MET A 210 -9.66 -14.81 3.60
N LEU A 211 -10.55 -15.68 4.12
CA LEU A 211 -11.99 -15.44 4.15
C LEU A 211 -12.36 -14.24 5.03
N PHE A 212 -11.72 -14.11 6.20
CA PHE A 212 -11.97 -12.99 7.10
C PHE A 212 -11.46 -11.67 6.50
N ALA A 213 -10.28 -11.67 5.88
CA ALA A 213 -9.71 -10.52 5.16
C ALA A 213 -10.60 -10.08 4.00
N PHE A 214 -11.09 -11.02 3.20
CA PHE A 214 -12.02 -10.75 2.11
C PHE A 214 -13.31 -10.09 2.61
N SER A 215 -13.87 -10.59 3.70
CA SER A 215 -15.13 -10.07 4.27
C SER A 215 -14.98 -8.67 4.87
N THR A 216 -13.83 -8.39 5.52
CA THR A 216 -13.61 -7.14 6.26
C THR A 216 -12.95 -6.04 5.44
N SER A 217 -12.21 -6.39 4.40
CA SER A 217 -11.30 -5.49 3.66
C SER A 217 -10.35 -4.73 4.60
N SER A 218 -9.92 -5.36 5.71
CA SER A 218 -9.09 -4.72 6.72
C SER A 218 -8.06 -5.70 7.29
N SER A 219 -6.77 -5.44 7.02
CA SER A 219 -5.66 -6.19 7.61
C SER A 219 -5.66 -6.06 9.14
N ASN A 220 -5.99 -4.87 9.67
CA ASN A 220 -6.08 -4.63 11.11
C ASN A 220 -7.20 -5.47 11.77
N ALA A 221 -8.38 -5.51 11.17
CA ALA A 221 -9.48 -6.33 11.67
C ALA A 221 -9.17 -7.83 11.58
N THR A 222 -8.37 -8.25 10.59
CA THR A 222 -7.97 -9.65 10.36
C THR A 222 -6.83 -10.07 11.28
N MET A 223 -6.07 -9.15 11.85
CA MET A 223 -4.87 -9.40 12.64
C MET A 223 -5.02 -10.49 13.73
N PRO A 224 -6.09 -10.52 14.55
CA PRO A 224 -6.24 -11.58 15.55
C PRO A 224 -6.35 -12.97 14.94
N VAL A 225 -7.05 -13.10 13.81
CA VAL A 225 -7.18 -14.38 13.08
C VAL A 225 -5.83 -14.77 12.46
N THR A 226 -5.12 -13.82 11.87
CA THR A 226 -3.77 -14.03 11.32
C THR A 226 -2.80 -14.49 12.40
N LEU A 227 -2.75 -13.79 13.54
CA LEU A 227 -1.89 -14.17 14.69
C LEU A 227 -2.18 -15.58 15.17
N LYS A 228 -3.47 -15.93 15.35
CA LYS A 228 -3.86 -17.28 15.77
C LYS A 228 -3.37 -18.33 14.76
N THR A 229 -3.65 -18.13 13.47
CA THR A 229 -3.31 -19.09 12.42
C THR A 229 -1.80 -19.26 12.27
N VAL A 230 -1.03 -18.16 12.23
CA VAL A 230 0.43 -18.27 12.06
C VAL A 230 1.10 -18.92 13.28
N THR A 231 0.57 -18.70 14.49
CA THR A 231 1.15 -19.29 15.71
C THR A 231 0.71 -20.74 15.94
N GLN A 232 -0.59 -21.02 15.83
CA GLN A 232 -1.14 -22.34 16.21
C GLN A 232 -1.09 -23.34 15.07
N ASP A 233 -1.41 -22.93 13.84
CA ASP A 233 -1.55 -23.84 12.70
C ASP A 233 -0.26 -23.94 11.89
N ILE A 234 0.47 -22.81 11.68
CA ILE A 234 1.73 -22.78 10.94
C ILE A 234 2.93 -23.08 11.85
N GLY A 235 2.86 -22.70 13.13
CA GLY A 235 3.91 -22.98 14.11
C GLY A 235 4.96 -21.88 14.25
N VAL A 236 4.65 -20.65 13.85
CA VAL A 236 5.51 -19.49 14.08
C VAL A 236 5.57 -19.17 15.56
N ASN A 237 6.79 -18.97 16.11
CA ASN A 237 6.97 -18.59 17.50
C ASN A 237 6.14 -17.32 17.85
N PRO A 238 5.33 -17.35 18.93
CA PRO A 238 4.46 -16.22 19.30
C PRO A 238 5.19 -14.88 19.43
N LYS A 239 6.46 -14.86 19.88
CA LYS A 239 7.25 -13.62 19.98
C LYS A 239 7.54 -13.00 18.62
N ILE A 240 7.77 -13.83 17.60
CA ILE A 240 8.01 -13.37 16.23
C ILE A 240 6.68 -12.95 15.60
N ALA A 241 5.65 -13.78 15.71
CA ALA A 241 4.33 -13.48 15.14
C ALA A 241 3.74 -12.17 15.70
N SER A 242 3.82 -11.95 17.03
CA SER A 242 3.31 -10.73 17.67
C SER A 242 4.04 -9.46 17.26
N PHE A 243 5.23 -9.59 16.66
CA PHE A 243 5.96 -8.48 16.06
C PHE A 243 5.68 -8.35 14.55
N THR A 244 5.85 -9.44 13.79
CA THR A 244 5.80 -9.39 12.32
C THR A 244 4.40 -9.14 11.78
N VAL A 245 3.36 -9.76 12.34
CA VAL A 245 1.98 -9.64 11.83
C VAL A 245 1.40 -8.23 12.03
N PRO A 246 1.47 -7.59 13.22
CA PRO A 246 1.03 -6.20 13.36
C PRO A 246 1.84 -5.23 12.50
N LEU A 247 3.14 -5.49 12.34
CA LEU A 247 4.01 -4.71 11.47
C LEU A 247 3.57 -4.85 9.99
N GLY A 248 3.28 -6.07 9.54
CA GLY A 248 2.77 -6.33 8.20
C GLY A 248 1.46 -5.61 7.92
N ALA A 249 0.52 -5.67 8.85
CA ALA A 249 -0.77 -4.97 8.71
C ALA A 249 -0.64 -3.43 8.50
N THR A 250 0.54 -2.86 8.74
CA THR A 250 0.84 -1.42 8.58
C THR A 250 1.90 -1.10 7.52
N ILE A 251 2.71 -2.08 7.10
CA ILE A 251 3.82 -1.87 6.16
C ILE A 251 3.61 -2.66 4.86
N ASN A 252 3.04 -3.86 4.96
CA ASN A 252 2.92 -4.76 3.82
C ASN A 252 1.59 -4.53 3.09
N MET A 253 1.61 -3.69 2.06
CA MET A 253 0.43 -3.33 1.27
C MET A 253 0.59 -3.75 -0.20
N ASP A 254 1.07 -4.98 -0.45
CA ASP A 254 1.40 -5.47 -1.79
C ASP A 254 0.19 -5.47 -2.73
N GLY A 255 -0.99 -5.88 -2.25
CA GLY A 255 -2.21 -5.82 -3.03
C GLY A 255 -2.61 -4.38 -3.38
N THR A 256 -2.41 -3.45 -2.45
CA THR A 256 -2.65 -2.02 -2.68
C THR A 256 -1.63 -1.44 -3.67
N ALA A 257 -0.35 -1.82 -3.57
CA ALA A 257 0.70 -1.40 -4.49
C ALA A 257 0.43 -1.87 -5.92
N ILE A 258 -0.04 -3.12 -6.11
CA ILE A 258 -0.48 -3.62 -7.42
C ILE A 258 -1.56 -2.72 -8.01
N MET A 259 -2.60 -2.42 -7.24
CA MET A 259 -3.68 -1.52 -7.69
C MET A 259 -3.13 -0.14 -8.06
N GLN A 260 -2.24 0.42 -7.26
CA GLN A 260 -1.63 1.73 -7.53
C GLN A 260 -0.84 1.73 -8.84
N GLY A 261 -0.06 0.67 -9.10
CA GLY A 261 0.68 0.53 -10.36
C GLY A 261 -0.24 0.46 -11.57
N VAL A 262 -1.27 -0.40 -11.53
CA VAL A 262 -2.23 -0.54 -12.64
C VAL A 262 -3.07 0.72 -12.81
N ALA A 263 -3.54 1.34 -11.71
CA ALA A 263 -4.34 2.55 -11.75
C ALA A 263 -3.57 3.75 -12.31
N THR A 264 -2.28 3.85 -12.01
CA THR A 264 -1.42 4.93 -12.54
C THR A 264 -1.39 4.89 -14.06
N ILE A 265 -1.13 3.73 -14.66
CA ILE A 265 -1.11 3.56 -16.12
C ILE A 265 -2.51 3.75 -16.71
N PHE A 266 -3.55 3.19 -16.06
CA PHE A 266 -4.93 3.36 -16.48
C PHE A 266 -5.32 4.84 -16.57
N ILE A 267 -4.99 5.62 -15.55
CA ILE A 267 -5.28 7.06 -15.50
C ILE A 267 -4.43 7.82 -16.52
N ALA A 268 -3.14 7.50 -16.64
CA ALA A 268 -2.27 8.11 -17.66
C ALA A 268 -2.85 7.92 -19.07
N ASN A 269 -3.21 6.68 -19.43
CA ASN A 269 -3.82 6.35 -20.72
C ASN A 269 -5.18 7.03 -20.91
N ALA A 270 -6.03 7.10 -19.87
CA ALA A 270 -7.35 7.71 -19.95
C ALA A 270 -7.29 9.21 -20.26
N TYR A 271 -6.23 9.89 -19.80
CA TYR A 271 -5.98 11.31 -20.04
C TYR A 271 -4.96 11.59 -21.16
N ASN A 272 -4.49 10.55 -21.88
CA ASN A 272 -3.48 10.64 -22.92
C ASN A 272 -2.18 11.31 -22.44
N ILE A 273 -1.72 10.95 -21.24
CA ILE A 273 -0.48 11.44 -20.65
C ILE A 273 0.57 10.35 -20.73
N ASP A 274 1.67 10.63 -21.45
CA ASP A 274 2.78 9.69 -21.55
C ASP A 274 3.67 9.77 -20.30
N LEU A 275 3.93 8.60 -19.70
CA LEU A 275 4.85 8.46 -18.58
C LEU A 275 6.23 8.07 -19.08
N THR A 276 7.26 8.69 -18.52
CA THR A 276 8.65 8.38 -18.78
C THR A 276 9.15 7.22 -17.90
N THR A 277 10.30 6.64 -18.21
CA THR A 277 10.95 5.63 -17.35
C THR A 277 11.21 6.15 -15.93
N ILE A 278 11.50 7.45 -15.81
CA ILE A 278 11.71 8.07 -14.50
C ILE A 278 10.41 8.12 -13.71
N ASP A 279 9.28 8.41 -14.35
CA ASP A 279 7.97 8.41 -13.69
C ASP A 279 7.62 7.02 -13.15
N TYR A 280 7.90 5.93 -13.91
CA TYR A 280 7.71 4.56 -13.43
C TYR A 280 8.57 4.26 -12.19
N LEU A 281 9.84 4.68 -12.18
CA LEU A 281 10.71 4.53 -11.01
C LEU A 281 10.19 5.33 -9.81
N MET A 282 9.69 6.54 -10.07
CA MET A 282 9.07 7.38 -9.02
C MET A 282 7.80 6.74 -8.46
N VAL A 283 6.97 6.13 -9.29
CA VAL A 283 5.79 5.38 -8.86
C VAL A 283 6.19 4.21 -7.97
N ILE A 284 7.19 3.40 -8.38
CA ILE A 284 7.69 2.26 -7.59
C ILE A 284 8.21 2.74 -6.24
N LEU A 285 9.06 3.76 -6.23
CA LEU A 285 9.66 4.31 -5.02
C LEU A 285 8.58 4.88 -4.08
N THR A 286 7.70 5.74 -4.61
CA THR A 286 6.68 6.42 -3.81
C THR A 286 5.68 5.43 -3.23
N ALA A 287 5.17 4.48 -4.02
CA ALA A 287 4.21 3.49 -3.53
C ALA A 287 4.84 2.52 -2.51
N THR A 288 6.09 2.09 -2.74
CA THR A 288 6.81 1.23 -1.80
C THR A 288 7.06 1.96 -0.47
N MET A 289 7.48 3.22 -0.52
CA MET A 289 7.67 4.02 0.70
C MET A 289 6.35 4.37 1.39
N ALA A 290 5.29 4.62 0.61
CA ALA A 290 3.95 4.90 1.13
C ALA A 290 3.31 3.70 1.82
N SER A 291 3.69 2.47 1.46
CA SER A 291 3.21 1.28 2.15
C SER A 291 3.60 1.28 3.63
N ILE A 292 4.74 1.93 3.97
CA ILE A 292 5.18 2.07 5.37
C ILE A 292 4.22 3.03 6.10
N GLY A 293 3.48 2.52 7.07
CA GLY A 293 2.55 3.32 7.87
C GLY A 293 1.17 3.56 7.24
N THR A 294 0.86 2.89 6.11
CA THR A 294 -0.50 2.86 5.59
C THR A 294 -1.39 2.05 6.54
N ALA A 295 -2.45 2.67 7.06
CA ALA A 295 -3.37 1.96 7.95
C ALA A 295 -4.10 0.83 7.21
N GLY A 296 -4.11 -0.38 7.79
CA GLY A 296 -4.76 -1.57 7.23
C GLY A 296 -6.29 -1.55 7.38
N VAL A 297 -6.94 -0.48 6.89
CA VAL A 297 -8.39 -0.24 6.96
C VAL A 297 -8.96 0.05 5.57
N PRO A 298 -10.26 -0.23 5.34
CA PRO A 298 -10.87 -0.07 4.02
C PRO A 298 -10.74 1.35 3.44
N GLY A 299 -10.46 1.44 2.13
CA GLY A 299 -10.47 2.69 1.37
C GLY A 299 -9.20 3.54 1.44
N VAL A 300 -8.25 3.26 2.33
CA VAL A 300 -6.99 4.03 2.45
C VAL A 300 -6.13 3.90 1.19
N GLY A 301 -6.22 2.79 0.47
CA GLY A 301 -5.49 2.58 -0.79
C GLY A 301 -5.71 3.67 -1.83
N LEU A 302 -6.93 4.23 -1.93
CA LEU A 302 -7.24 5.32 -2.85
C LEU A 302 -6.61 6.66 -2.43
N ILE A 303 -6.45 6.89 -1.12
CA ILE A 303 -5.77 8.08 -0.61
C ILE A 303 -4.29 8.01 -0.97
N MET A 304 -3.70 6.82 -0.78
CA MET A 304 -2.31 6.58 -1.15
C MET A 304 -2.10 6.64 -2.68
N LEU A 305 -3.07 6.19 -3.47
CA LEU A 305 -3.05 6.39 -4.92
C LEU A 305 -3.01 7.88 -5.29
N ALA A 306 -3.79 8.73 -4.62
CA ALA A 306 -3.75 10.17 -4.87
C ALA A 306 -2.35 10.77 -4.65
N MET A 307 -1.60 10.23 -3.68
CA MET A 307 -0.21 10.59 -3.44
C MET A 307 0.69 10.15 -4.60
N VAL A 308 0.57 8.89 -5.04
CA VAL A 308 1.36 8.35 -6.16
C VAL A 308 1.11 9.16 -7.45
N LEU A 309 -0.16 9.42 -7.78
CA LEU A 309 -0.53 10.22 -8.95
C LEU A 309 0.04 11.64 -8.88
N SER A 310 -0.07 12.29 -7.72
CA SER A 310 0.47 13.64 -7.53
C SER A 310 1.99 13.69 -7.69
N GLN A 311 2.69 12.63 -7.34
CA GLN A 311 4.16 12.54 -7.46
C GLN A 311 4.63 12.55 -8.93
N VAL A 312 3.84 11.95 -9.82
CA VAL A 312 4.13 11.91 -11.27
C VAL A 312 3.28 12.89 -12.06
N GLY A 313 2.63 13.84 -11.37
CA GLY A 313 1.86 14.91 -11.99
C GLY A 313 0.54 14.49 -12.64
N LEU A 314 0.07 13.28 -12.43
CA LEU A 314 -1.21 12.80 -12.99
C LEU A 314 -2.42 13.42 -12.27
N PRO A 315 -3.54 13.62 -12.99
CA PRO A 315 -4.75 14.19 -12.42
C PRO A 315 -5.38 13.23 -11.40
N THR A 316 -5.51 13.69 -10.16
CA THR A 316 -6.11 12.91 -9.08
C THR A 316 -7.62 12.70 -9.25
N GLU A 317 -8.27 13.48 -10.11
CA GLU A 317 -9.65 13.32 -10.52
C GLU A 317 -9.89 11.95 -11.18
N GLY A 318 -8.87 11.38 -11.82
CA GLY A 318 -8.90 10.04 -12.40
C GLY A 318 -9.24 8.92 -11.41
N ILE A 319 -9.02 9.13 -10.11
CA ILE A 319 -9.42 8.19 -9.05
C ILE A 319 -10.94 7.94 -9.09
N ALA A 320 -11.72 8.95 -9.49
CA ALA A 320 -13.16 8.81 -9.58
C ALA A 320 -13.61 7.70 -10.54
N LEU A 321 -12.83 7.45 -11.61
CA LEU A 321 -13.13 6.40 -12.59
C LEU A 321 -13.13 5.01 -11.96
N ILE A 322 -12.15 4.75 -11.10
CA ILE A 322 -11.92 3.42 -10.53
C ILE A 322 -12.67 3.19 -9.20
N LEU A 323 -13.20 4.25 -8.61
CA LEU A 323 -13.86 4.22 -7.31
C LEU A 323 -15.08 3.28 -7.28
N GLY A 324 -15.80 3.16 -8.40
CA GLY A 324 -16.97 2.28 -8.54
C GLY A 324 -16.64 0.80 -8.38
N VAL A 325 -15.45 0.37 -8.77
CA VAL A 325 -14.99 -1.03 -8.69
C VAL A 325 -14.04 -1.28 -7.53
N ASP A 326 -13.57 -0.23 -6.85
CA ASP A 326 -12.52 -0.32 -5.84
C ASP A 326 -12.95 -1.17 -4.64
N ARG A 327 -14.21 -1.15 -4.24
CA ARG A 327 -14.68 -1.92 -3.09
C ARG A 327 -14.44 -3.42 -3.24
N LEU A 328 -14.72 -3.97 -4.42
CA LEU A 328 -14.47 -5.38 -4.71
C LEU A 328 -12.96 -5.68 -4.79
N LEU A 329 -12.21 -4.77 -5.38
CA LEU A 329 -10.76 -4.89 -5.44
C LEU A 329 -10.15 -4.84 -4.04
N ASP A 330 -10.64 -4.00 -3.14
CA ASP A 330 -10.15 -3.85 -1.77
C ASP A 330 -10.30 -5.14 -0.97
N MET A 331 -11.39 -5.89 -1.17
CA MET A 331 -11.58 -7.21 -0.57
C MET A 331 -10.46 -8.18 -1.00
N ILE A 332 -10.17 -8.24 -2.32
CA ILE A 332 -9.14 -9.15 -2.87
C ILE A 332 -7.73 -8.68 -2.50
N ARG A 333 -7.46 -7.36 -2.56
CA ARG A 333 -6.18 -6.77 -2.16
C ARG A 333 -5.83 -7.11 -0.71
N THR A 334 -6.81 -7.04 0.18
CA THR A 334 -6.62 -7.35 1.59
C THR A 334 -6.25 -8.81 1.80
N VAL A 335 -6.83 -9.74 1.03
CA VAL A 335 -6.42 -11.16 1.04
C VAL A 335 -4.94 -11.29 0.68
N VAL A 336 -4.47 -10.59 -0.35
CA VAL A 336 -3.05 -10.62 -0.75
C VAL A 336 -2.16 -10.03 0.34
N ASN A 337 -2.54 -8.88 0.95
CA ASN A 337 -1.77 -8.25 2.02
C ASN A 337 -1.57 -9.22 3.20
N VAL A 338 -2.65 -9.78 3.76
CA VAL A 338 -2.54 -10.69 4.93
C VAL A 338 -1.85 -12.02 4.60
N THR A 339 -1.91 -12.45 3.34
CA THR A 339 -1.14 -13.62 2.87
C THR A 339 0.35 -13.29 2.88
N GLY A 340 0.72 -12.10 2.47
CA GLY A 340 2.09 -11.59 2.56
C GLY A 340 2.57 -11.48 4.01
N ASP A 341 1.75 -10.93 4.91
CA ASP A 341 2.04 -10.85 6.35
C ASP A 341 2.39 -12.23 6.92
N SER A 342 1.56 -13.22 6.59
CA SER A 342 1.74 -14.61 7.04
C SER A 342 2.98 -15.27 6.41
N THR A 343 3.23 -15.00 5.13
CA THR A 343 4.39 -15.53 4.38
C THR A 343 5.69 -15.00 4.96
N VAL A 344 5.80 -13.68 5.12
CA VAL A 344 7.02 -13.04 5.67
C VAL A 344 7.23 -13.43 7.12
N SER A 345 6.16 -13.48 7.94
CA SER A 345 6.24 -13.96 9.33
C SER A 345 6.83 -15.37 9.40
N THR A 346 6.41 -16.26 8.50
CA THR A 346 6.89 -17.64 8.41
C THR A 346 8.35 -17.72 7.95
N ILE A 347 8.73 -16.94 6.93
CA ILE A 347 10.12 -16.88 6.44
C ILE A 347 11.07 -16.36 7.53
N VAL A 348 10.68 -15.31 8.22
CA VAL A 348 11.48 -14.72 9.31
C VAL A 348 11.63 -15.73 10.46
N ALA A 349 10.53 -16.38 10.88
CA ALA A 349 10.58 -17.39 11.93
C ALA A 349 11.48 -18.58 11.55
N TYR A 350 11.41 -19.02 10.28
CA TYR A 350 12.30 -20.07 9.78
C TYR A 350 13.77 -19.66 9.83
N SER A 351 14.08 -18.41 9.45
CA SER A 351 15.45 -17.87 9.46
C SER A 351 16.05 -17.70 10.86
N GLU A 352 15.22 -17.73 11.90
CA GLU A 352 15.59 -17.59 13.32
C GLU A 352 15.48 -18.93 14.09
N ASP A 353 15.31 -20.08 13.37
CA ASP A 353 15.05 -21.41 13.96
C ASP A 353 13.90 -21.41 14.98
N ALA A 354 12.90 -20.55 14.74
CA ALA A 354 11.77 -20.30 15.62
C ALA A 354 10.44 -20.74 14.98
N LEU A 355 10.50 -21.70 14.08
CA LEU A 355 9.34 -22.34 13.44
C LEU A 355 9.21 -23.78 13.94
N ASP A 356 8.05 -24.16 14.47
CA ASP A 356 7.79 -25.55 14.86
C ASP A 356 7.61 -26.44 13.62
N LYS A 357 8.58 -27.35 13.41
CA LYS A 357 8.62 -28.23 12.26
C LYS A 357 7.58 -29.38 12.31
N LYS A 358 6.92 -29.57 13.46
CA LYS A 358 5.89 -30.63 13.59
C LYS A 358 4.60 -30.29 12.88
N ASN A 359 4.38 -29.02 12.59
CA ASN A 359 3.16 -28.50 11.96
C ASN A 359 3.30 -28.31 10.43
N ASN A 360 4.44 -28.68 9.81
CA ASN A 360 4.70 -28.37 8.39
C ASN A 360 5.06 -29.60 7.55
#